data_293fada046f113498505565911a847a8
#
_entry.id   293fada046f113498505565911a847a8
#
_cell.length_a   1.000
_cell.length_b   1.000
_cell.length_c   1.000
_cell.angle_alpha   90.00
_cell.angle_beta   90.00
_cell.angle_gamma   90.00
#
_symmetry.space_group_name_H-M   'P 1'
#
loop_
_entity.id
_entity.type
_entity.pdbx_description
1 polymer ?
#
loop_
_entity_poly.entity_id
_entity_poly.type
_entity_poly.pdbx_seq_one_letter_code
_entity_poly.pdbx_strand_id
1 'polypeptide(L)'
;YRLEGGEGLTLRIHVDQPKKMVRATNVVGTLEGSDLPDEWIILGSHYDAWGFGALDPNGGTAMLLTLAEALGQLDQEGCGPRRTIKIAHWDAEEYGIIGSVEWVEEFRDQLRAKAVAYINADGAVTGGNVRVSASPSLKRTIVEATQAVAYPDGRSMYLAWNSDRLDEPAIGDLGGGSDHVGFYTHAGVPSGGVSMSGASGVYHSNYDDFAFFERFSDPEF
;
A
#
# COMPACT_ATOMS: atom_id res chain seq x y z
N TYR A 1 -5.23 26.46 9.91
CA TYR A 1 -4.58 27.75 9.62
C TYR A 1 -4.95 28.18 8.19
N ARG A 2 -5.31 29.44 8.02
CA ARG A 2 -5.55 30.07 6.72
C ARG A 2 -4.46 31.09 6.46
N LEU A 3 -3.74 30.93 5.35
CA LEU A 3 -2.81 31.93 4.87
C LEU A 3 -3.58 32.90 3.96
N GLU A 4 -3.58 34.16 4.30
CA GLU A 4 -4.13 35.22 3.45
C GLU A 4 -2.98 35.98 2.82
N GLY A 5 -2.95 35.99 1.48
CA GLY A 5 -2.03 36.78 0.69
C GLY A 5 -2.67 38.11 0.26
N GLY A 6 -1.85 39.11 -0.08
CA GLY A 6 -2.31 40.38 -0.59
C GLY A 6 -1.27 41.06 -1.48
N GLU A 7 -1.68 42.07 -2.21
CA GLU A 7 -0.76 42.89 -2.99
C GLU A 7 0.33 43.49 -2.08
N GLY A 8 1.59 43.35 -2.49
CA GLY A 8 2.74 43.86 -1.74
C GLY A 8 3.34 42.88 -0.72
N LEU A 9 2.77 41.66 -0.54
CA LEU A 9 3.42 40.63 0.28
C LEU A 9 4.62 40.05 -0.47
N THR A 10 5.80 40.20 0.10
CA THR A 10 7.04 39.63 -0.43
C THR A 10 7.50 38.51 0.52
N LEU A 11 7.67 37.31 0.00
CA LEU A 11 8.26 36.18 0.71
C LEU A 11 9.69 35.98 0.21
N ARG A 12 10.64 35.83 1.15
CA ARG A 12 11.99 35.36 0.84
C ARG A 12 12.15 33.96 1.41
N ILE A 13 12.37 33.00 0.53
CA ILE A 13 12.61 31.61 0.91
C ILE A 13 14.08 31.32 0.70
N HIS A 14 14.75 30.80 1.73
CA HIS A 14 16.09 30.23 1.64
C HIS A 14 15.97 28.73 1.85
N VAL A 15 16.48 27.95 0.90
CA VAL A 15 16.46 26.49 0.94
C VAL A 15 17.90 26.00 0.92
N ASP A 16 18.28 25.24 1.93
CA ASP A 16 19.56 24.52 1.99
C ASP A 16 19.26 23.02 2.05
N GLN A 17 19.50 22.32 0.95
CA GLN A 17 19.23 20.89 0.78
C GLN A 17 20.49 20.17 0.30
N PRO A 18 21.43 19.86 1.20
CA PRO A 18 22.62 19.12 0.82
C PRO A 18 22.24 17.70 0.40
N LYS A 19 22.69 17.28 -0.78
CA LYS A 19 22.48 15.92 -1.30
C LYS A 19 23.71 15.07 -1.00
N LYS A 20 23.47 13.84 -0.54
CA LYS A 20 24.54 12.84 -0.33
C LYS A 20 24.03 11.47 -0.77
N MET A 21 24.96 10.63 -1.18
CA MET A 21 24.65 9.19 -1.41
C MET A 21 24.46 8.50 -0.08
N VAL A 22 23.40 7.72 0.01
CA VAL A 22 23.07 6.85 1.15
C VAL A 22 22.74 5.46 0.63
N ARG A 23 22.79 4.46 1.52
CA ARG A 23 22.34 3.11 1.19
C ARG A 23 20.84 3.04 1.53
N ALA A 24 20.03 2.65 0.56
CA ALA A 24 18.66 2.23 0.75
C ALA A 24 18.60 0.69 0.82
N THR A 25 17.63 0.12 1.53
CA THR A 25 17.53 -1.32 1.74
C THR A 25 16.08 -1.78 1.69
N ASN A 26 15.70 -2.51 0.66
CA ASN A 26 14.41 -3.20 0.63
C ASN A 26 14.46 -4.46 1.52
N VAL A 27 13.34 -4.77 2.16
CA VAL A 27 13.18 -5.99 2.98
C VAL A 27 12.09 -6.86 2.35
N VAL A 28 12.45 -8.08 1.97
CA VAL A 28 11.51 -9.00 1.31
C VAL A 28 11.48 -10.34 2.05
N GLY A 29 10.33 -10.64 2.66
CA GLY A 29 10.02 -11.94 3.23
C GLY A 29 9.37 -12.85 2.18
N THR A 30 9.64 -14.14 2.25
CA THR A 30 9.07 -15.12 1.31
C THR A 30 8.48 -16.29 2.07
N LEU A 31 7.23 -16.63 1.78
CA LEU A 31 6.56 -17.85 2.20
C LEU A 31 6.33 -18.69 0.94
N GLU A 32 7.01 -19.84 0.85
CA GLU A 32 7.00 -20.67 -0.35
C GLU A 32 5.65 -21.39 -0.51
N GLY A 33 5.15 -21.44 -1.72
CA GLY A 33 3.89 -22.11 -2.04
C GLY A 33 4.04 -23.62 -2.14
N SER A 34 3.04 -24.37 -1.65
CA SER A 34 3.04 -25.84 -1.65
C SER A 34 2.86 -26.46 -3.03
N ASP A 35 2.01 -25.86 -3.88
CA ASP A 35 1.58 -26.45 -5.16
C ASP A 35 2.18 -25.74 -6.37
N LEU A 36 2.29 -24.42 -6.30
CA LEU A 36 2.68 -23.52 -7.38
C LEU A 36 3.77 -22.55 -6.89
N PRO A 37 4.95 -23.05 -6.47
CA PRO A 37 6.00 -22.22 -5.86
C PRO A 37 6.58 -21.18 -6.85
N ASP A 38 6.46 -21.41 -8.13
CA ASP A 38 6.92 -20.49 -9.18
C ASP A 38 5.88 -19.43 -9.58
N GLU A 39 4.71 -19.43 -8.97
CA GLU A 39 3.71 -18.37 -9.12
C GLU A 39 3.71 -17.46 -7.88
N TRP A 40 4.10 -16.19 -8.06
CA TRP A 40 4.31 -15.26 -6.96
C TRP A 40 3.17 -14.26 -6.82
N ILE A 41 2.63 -14.15 -5.63
CA ILE A 41 1.79 -13.04 -5.19
C ILE A 41 2.66 -12.14 -4.33
N ILE A 42 2.79 -10.88 -4.71
CA ILE A 42 3.66 -9.92 -4.03
C ILE A 42 2.79 -8.85 -3.38
N LEU A 43 3.00 -8.63 -2.09
CA LEU A 43 2.34 -7.61 -1.30
C LEU A 43 3.40 -6.60 -0.88
N GLY A 44 3.19 -5.32 -1.10
CA GLY A 44 4.20 -4.31 -0.84
C GLY A 44 3.67 -3.04 -0.21
N SER A 45 4.49 -2.45 0.63
CA SER A 45 4.33 -1.12 1.20
C SER A 45 5.71 -0.51 1.38
N HIS A 46 5.87 0.78 1.23
CA HIS A 46 7.12 1.41 1.64
C HIS A 46 7.18 1.58 3.16
N TYR A 47 8.34 1.92 3.69
CA TYR A 47 8.56 2.11 5.12
C TYR A 47 9.35 3.37 5.46
N ASP A 48 9.86 4.06 4.45
CA ASP A 48 10.35 5.43 4.61
C ASP A 48 9.19 6.43 4.64
N ALA A 49 9.37 7.57 5.28
CA ALA A 49 8.32 8.54 5.49
C ALA A 49 8.84 9.97 5.53
N TRP A 50 8.02 10.94 5.13
CA TRP A 50 8.22 12.33 5.50
C TRP A 50 7.78 12.54 6.96
N GLY A 51 8.73 12.66 7.86
CA GLY A 51 8.46 12.81 9.29
C GLY A 51 8.20 11.47 10.00
N PHE A 52 7.10 11.34 10.72
CA PHE A 52 6.78 10.14 11.50
C PHE A 52 5.98 9.09 10.73
N GLY A 53 5.20 9.50 9.75
CA GLY A 53 4.51 8.63 8.80
C GLY A 53 3.53 7.63 9.40
N ALA A 54 2.73 8.02 10.38
CA ALA A 54 1.80 7.11 11.03
C ALA A 54 0.73 6.57 10.06
N LEU A 55 0.24 7.42 9.17
CA LEU A 55 -0.69 7.04 8.12
C LEU A 55 0.05 6.60 6.85
N ASP A 56 1.07 7.37 6.47
CA ASP A 56 1.85 7.20 5.25
C ASP A 56 3.34 7.02 5.58
N PRO A 57 3.86 5.75 5.52
CA PRO A 57 3.19 4.51 5.12
C PRO A 57 2.96 3.51 6.27
N ASN A 58 3.21 3.88 7.54
CA ASN A 58 3.29 2.91 8.62
C ASN A 58 1.99 2.10 8.82
N GLY A 59 0.83 2.64 8.44
CA GLY A 59 -0.43 1.88 8.41
C GLY A 59 -0.35 0.66 7.49
N GLY A 60 0.16 0.81 6.27
CA GLY A 60 0.36 -0.27 5.32
C GLY A 60 1.47 -1.24 5.76
N THR A 61 2.59 -0.70 6.22
CA THR A 61 3.70 -1.50 6.76
C THR A 61 3.26 -2.37 7.94
N ALA A 62 2.52 -1.81 8.92
CA ALA A 62 2.01 -2.55 10.07
C ALA A 62 1.01 -3.64 9.64
N MET A 63 0.12 -3.33 8.71
CA MET A 63 -0.82 -4.30 8.15
C MET A 63 -0.09 -5.48 7.50
N LEU A 64 0.95 -5.24 6.71
CA LEU A 64 1.71 -6.31 6.06
C LEU A 64 2.51 -7.14 7.08
N LEU A 65 3.03 -6.56 8.15
CA LEU A 65 3.69 -7.30 9.24
C LEU A 65 2.70 -8.22 9.96
N THR A 66 1.50 -7.72 10.27
CA THR A 66 0.43 -8.53 10.88
C THR A 66 0.00 -9.67 9.96
N LEU A 67 -0.12 -9.39 8.66
CA LEU A 67 -0.44 -10.42 7.66
C LEU A 67 0.67 -11.48 7.56
N ALA A 68 1.94 -11.06 7.62
CA ALA A 68 3.08 -11.99 7.60
C ALA A 68 3.05 -12.94 8.80
N GLU A 69 2.74 -12.42 9.99
CA GLU A 69 2.59 -13.24 11.20
C GLU A 69 1.44 -14.24 11.05
N ALA A 70 0.26 -13.79 10.62
CA ALA A 70 -0.90 -14.66 10.43
C ALA A 70 -0.65 -15.76 9.39
N LEU A 71 -0.04 -15.43 8.26
CA LEU A 71 0.32 -16.41 7.22
C LEU A 71 1.36 -17.41 7.72
N GLY A 72 2.34 -16.95 8.50
CA GLY A 72 3.35 -17.85 9.12
C GLY A 72 2.73 -18.81 10.13
N GLN A 73 1.74 -18.39 10.91
CA GLN A 73 0.99 -19.27 11.81
C GLN A 73 0.17 -20.32 11.04
N LEU A 74 -0.56 -19.90 10.01
CA LEU A 74 -1.32 -20.83 9.15
C LEU A 74 -0.41 -21.87 8.48
N ASP A 75 0.77 -21.48 8.04
CA ASP A 75 1.74 -22.39 7.45
C ASP A 75 2.23 -23.44 8.45
N GLN A 76 2.54 -23.03 9.68
CA GLN A 76 2.92 -23.95 10.77
C GLN A 76 1.79 -24.95 11.12
N GLU A 77 0.53 -24.57 10.91
CA GLU A 77 -0.64 -25.43 11.10
C GLU A 77 -0.93 -26.34 9.88
N GLY A 78 -0.11 -26.26 8.83
CA GLY A 78 -0.28 -27.03 7.60
C GLY A 78 -1.30 -26.43 6.62
N CYS A 79 -1.69 -25.18 6.84
CA CYS A 79 -2.62 -24.40 5.99
C CYS A 79 -1.87 -23.35 5.16
N GLY A 80 -0.65 -23.64 4.74
CA GLY A 80 0.19 -22.75 3.95
C GLY A 80 -0.40 -22.43 2.56
N PRO A 81 0.11 -21.38 1.90
CA PRO A 81 -0.41 -20.95 0.61
C PRO A 81 -0.03 -21.92 -0.50
N ARG A 82 -0.90 -22.04 -1.50
CA ARG A 82 -0.60 -22.83 -2.71
C ARG A 82 0.46 -22.15 -3.60
N ARG A 83 0.43 -20.82 -3.67
CA ARG A 83 1.39 -19.97 -4.39
C ARG A 83 2.36 -19.32 -3.44
N THR A 84 3.56 -19.05 -3.89
CA THR A 84 4.53 -18.28 -3.11
C THR A 84 3.99 -16.87 -2.83
N ILE A 85 4.00 -16.47 -1.57
CA ILE A 85 3.69 -15.11 -1.14
C ILE A 85 5.00 -14.40 -0.79
N LYS A 86 5.19 -13.20 -1.35
CA LYS A 86 6.28 -12.31 -0.98
C LYS A 86 5.69 -11.06 -0.32
N ILE A 87 6.19 -10.73 0.87
CA ILE A 87 5.86 -9.49 1.57
C ILE A 87 7.09 -8.60 1.50
N ALA A 88 6.93 -7.42 0.95
CA ALA A 88 8.02 -6.50 0.66
C ALA A 88 7.80 -5.15 1.33
N HIS A 89 8.85 -4.64 1.95
CA HIS A 89 8.91 -3.27 2.47
C HIS A 89 9.97 -2.52 1.69
N TRP A 90 9.52 -1.46 1.01
CA TRP A 90 10.35 -0.67 0.09
C TRP A 90 10.95 0.53 0.79
N ASP A 91 12.20 0.84 0.46
CA ASP A 91 12.90 2.03 0.93
C ASP A 91 12.90 3.12 -0.13
N ALA A 92 12.99 4.37 0.29
CA ALA A 92 13.11 5.53 -0.59
C ALA A 92 11.96 5.69 -1.61
N GLU A 93 10.73 5.34 -1.23
CA GLU A 93 9.53 5.63 -2.01
C GLU A 93 9.32 7.13 -2.13
N GLU A 94 9.40 7.84 -1.02
CA GLU A 94 9.18 9.29 -0.90
C GLU A 94 10.17 10.13 -1.72
N TYR A 95 11.26 9.54 -2.15
CA TYR A 95 12.28 10.16 -2.99
C TYR A 95 12.12 9.83 -4.48
N GLY A 96 10.96 9.30 -4.88
CA GLY A 96 10.62 8.98 -6.27
C GLY A 96 10.51 7.49 -6.55
N ILE A 97 9.98 6.73 -5.59
CA ILE A 97 9.66 5.30 -5.74
C ILE A 97 10.92 4.46 -6.05
N ILE A 98 12.07 4.87 -5.50
CA ILE A 98 13.37 4.33 -5.92
C ILE A 98 13.49 2.85 -5.58
N GLY A 99 13.19 2.46 -4.33
CA GLY A 99 13.47 1.11 -3.86
C GLY A 99 12.72 0.03 -4.62
N SER A 100 11.42 0.20 -4.81
CA SER A 100 10.61 -0.78 -5.55
C SER A 100 10.92 -0.79 -7.04
N VAL A 101 11.20 0.36 -7.66
CA VAL A 101 11.53 0.43 -9.10
C VAL A 101 12.88 -0.24 -9.38
N GLU A 102 13.91 0.06 -8.61
CA GLU A 102 15.22 -0.58 -8.73
C GLU A 102 15.12 -2.11 -8.55
N TRP A 103 14.32 -2.55 -7.57
CA TRP A 103 14.09 -3.97 -7.36
C TRP A 103 13.36 -4.62 -8.54
N VAL A 104 12.36 -3.94 -9.11
CA VAL A 104 11.65 -4.42 -10.31
C VAL A 104 12.59 -4.48 -11.51
N GLU A 105 13.48 -3.53 -11.67
CA GLU A 105 14.48 -3.55 -12.77
C GLU A 105 15.47 -4.71 -12.62
N GLU A 106 15.98 -4.94 -11.42
CA GLU A 106 16.88 -6.04 -11.11
C GLU A 106 16.25 -7.42 -11.36
N PHE A 107 14.99 -7.61 -10.93
CA PHE A 107 14.28 -8.88 -11.00
C PHE A 107 13.27 -8.98 -12.16
N ARG A 108 13.31 -8.08 -13.13
CA ARG A 108 12.30 -7.94 -14.18
C ARG A 108 11.96 -9.25 -14.89
N ASP A 109 12.94 -10.00 -15.30
CA ASP A 109 12.73 -11.24 -16.05
C ASP A 109 12.08 -12.33 -15.17
N GLN A 110 12.44 -12.40 -13.90
CA GLN A 110 11.80 -13.28 -12.94
C GLN A 110 10.36 -12.85 -12.65
N LEU A 111 10.12 -11.56 -12.50
CA LEU A 111 8.78 -11.00 -12.28
C LEU A 111 7.85 -11.30 -13.46
N ARG A 112 8.32 -11.12 -14.68
CA ARG A 112 7.55 -11.45 -15.89
C ARG A 112 7.23 -12.93 -16.02
N ALA A 113 8.12 -13.79 -15.53
CA ALA A 113 7.93 -15.23 -15.59
C ALA A 113 7.07 -15.78 -14.45
N LYS A 114 7.11 -15.16 -13.26
CA LYS A 114 6.57 -15.75 -12.05
C LYS A 114 5.53 -14.90 -11.31
N ALA A 115 5.58 -13.58 -11.41
CA ALA A 115 4.66 -12.73 -10.66
C ALA A 115 3.26 -12.73 -11.29
N VAL A 116 2.28 -13.21 -10.55
CA VAL A 116 0.87 -13.28 -10.99
C VAL A 116 0.08 -12.06 -10.53
N ALA A 117 0.49 -11.43 -9.43
CA ALA A 117 -0.12 -10.19 -8.93
C ALA A 117 0.85 -9.43 -8.02
N TYR A 118 0.71 -8.10 -8.01
CA TYR A 118 1.25 -7.20 -6.99
C TYR A 118 0.10 -6.44 -6.32
N ILE A 119 0.07 -6.42 -5.00
CA ILE A 119 -0.92 -5.67 -4.22
C ILE A 119 -0.19 -4.62 -3.37
N ASN A 120 -0.53 -3.37 -3.61
CA ASN A 120 0.03 -2.22 -2.91
C ASN A 120 -0.80 -1.89 -1.66
N ALA A 121 -0.13 -1.66 -0.55
CA ALA A 121 -0.74 -1.42 0.76
C ALA A 121 -0.37 -0.07 1.38
N ASP A 122 0.10 0.85 0.58
CA ASP A 122 0.41 2.21 1.00
C ASP A 122 -0.82 2.93 1.57
N GLY A 123 -0.67 3.67 2.66
CA GLY A 123 -1.77 4.37 3.33
C GLY A 123 -2.98 3.47 3.65
N ALA A 124 -2.77 2.22 3.99
CA ALA A 124 -3.82 1.20 4.02
C ALA A 124 -4.85 1.39 5.13
N VAL A 125 -4.48 2.02 6.26
CA VAL A 125 -5.31 2.10 7.48
C VAL A 125 -5.47 3.56 7.90
N THR A 126 -6.15 4.37 7.08
CA THR A 126 -6.29 5.82 7.35
C THR A 126 -7.71 6.27 7.63
N GLY A 127 -8.65 5.33 7.76
CA GLY A 127 -10.06 5.60 8.07
C GLY A 127 -11.02 4.53 7.56
N GLY A 128 -12.32 4.79 7.65
CA GLY A 128 -13.37 3.79 7.39
C GLY A 128 -13.81 3.66 5.92
N ASN A 129 -13.30 4.46 4.98
CA ASN A 129 -13.77 4.44 3.60
C ASN A 129 -12.86 3.57 2.73
N VAL A 130 -13.37 2.45 2.26
CA VAL A 130 -12.65 1.54 1.37
C VAL A 130 -12.43 2.19 0.00
N ARG A 131 -11.19 2.15 -0.46
CA ARG A 131 -10.76 2.58 -1.80
C ARG A 131 -9.99 1.47 -2.48
N VAL A 132 -10.32 1.26 -3.74
CA VAL A 132 -9.68 0.22 -4.56
C VAL A 132 -9.29 0.81 -5.92
N SER A 133 -8.09 0.50 -6.34
CA SER A 133 -7.64 0.69 -7.73
C SER A 133 -7.00 -0.61 -8.23
N ALA A 134 -7.21 -0.96 -9.49
CA ALA A 134 -6.65 -2.21 -9.99
C ALA A 134 -6.55 -2.24 -11.52
N SER A 135 -5.59 -3.02 -12.00
CA SER A 135 -5.56 -3.48 -13.38
C SER A 135 -6.83 -4.30 -13.71
N PRO A 136 -7.30 -4.27 -14.95
CA PRO A 136 -8.56 -4.93 -15.32
C PRO A 136 -8.64 -6.41 -14.93
N SER A 137 -7.53 -7.13 -15.01
CA SER A 137 -7.45 -8.57 -14.69
C SER A 137 -7.69 -8.90 -13.22
N LEU A 138 -7.44 -7.96 -12.29
CA LEU A 138 -7.63 -8.17 -10.85
C LEU A 138 -8.99 -7.69 -10.32
N LYS A 139 -9.73 -6.89 -11.09
CA LYS A 139 -10.98 -6.27 -10.61
C LYS A 139 -11.98 -7.31 -10.07
N ARG A 140 -12.20 -8.39 -10.81
CA ARG A 140 -13.11 -9.45 -10.39
C ARG A 140 -12.65 -10.14 -9.09
N THR A 141 -11.39 -10.50 -8.99
CA THR A 141 -10.82 -11.16 -7.79
C THR A 141 -10.97 -10.28 -6.55
N ILE A 142 -10.74 -8.96 -6.68
CA ILE A 142 -10.91 -8.01 -5.58
C ILE A 142 -12.38 -7.94 -5.15
N VAL A 143 -13.32 -7.87 -6.10
CA VAL A 143 -14.75 -7.87 -5.78
C VAL A 143 -15.14 -9.14 -5.03
N GLU A 144 -14.74 -10.31 -5.53
CA GLU A 144 -15.02 -11.61 -4.89
C GLU A 144 -14.41 -11.67 -3.46
N ALA A 145 -13.19 -11.17 -3.28
CA ALA A 145 -12.54 -11.09 -1.97
C ALA A 145 -13.31 -10.20 -0.99
N THR A 146 -13.76 -9.01 -1.44
CA THR A 146 -14.53 -8.09 -0.57
C THR A 146 -15.91 -8.63 -0.21
N GLN A 147 -16.48 -9.52 -1.01
CA GLN A 147 -17.73 -10.22 -0.68
C GLN A 147 -17.53 -11.27 0.41
N ALA A 148 -16.35 -11.89 0.49
CA ALA A 148 -16.03 -12.96 1.44
C ALA A 148 -15.54 -12.43 2.81
N VAL A 149 -15.05 -11.19 2.87
CA VAL A 149 -14.48 -10.58 4.08
C VAL A 149 -15.55 -9.79 4.83
N ALA A 150 -15.60 -9.97 6.16
CA ALA A 150 -16.49 -9.21 7.03
C ALA A 150 -15.90 -7.82 7.32
N TYR A 151 -16.75 -6.81 7.29
CA TYR A 151 -16.45 -5.47 7.82
C TYR A 151 -16.75 -5.43 9.32
N PRO A 152 -16.17 -4.54 10.13
CA PRO A 152 -16.37 -4.51 11.59
C PRO A 152 -17.81 -4.49 12.09
N ASP A 153 -18.74 -3.95 11.32
CA ASP A 153 -20.18 -3.94 11.65
C ASP A 153 -20.94 -5.24 11.27
N GLY A 154 -20.23 -6.26 10.80
CA GLY A 154 -20.78 -7.57 10.42
C GLY A 154 -21.30 -7.67 8.97
N ARG A 155 -21.37 -6.58 8.22
CA ARG A 155 -21.64 -6.64 6.77
C ARG A 155 -20.44 -7.25 6.04
N SER A 156 -20.61 -7.66 4.77
CA SER A 156 -19.44 -7.88 3.92
C SER A 156 -18.74 -6.55 3.64
N MET A 157 -17.43 -6.58 3.47
CA MET A 157 -16.65 -5.40 3.06
C MET A 157 -17.18 -4.83 1.74
N TYR A 158 -17.67 -5.67 0.83
CA TYR A 158 -18.33 -5.25 -0.40
C TYR A 158 -19.52 -4.31 -0.16
N LEU A 159 -20.39 -4.65 0.80
CA LEU A 159 -21.55 -3.82 1.15
C LEU A 159 -21.14 -2.52 1.85
N ALA A 160 -20.10 -2.56 2.68
CA ALA A 160 -19.56 -1.36 3.30
C ALA A 160 -18.96 -0.40 2.27
N TRP A 161 -18.24 -0.95 1.28
CA TRP A 161 -17.62 -0.19 0.20
C TRP A 161 -18.63 0.37 -0.82
N ASN A 162 -19.70 -0.40 -1.12
CA ASN A 162 -20.64 -0.12 -2.21
C ASN A 162 -22.05 0.26 -1.72
N SER A 163 -22.18 0.72 -0.46
CA SER A 163 -23.45 0.93 0.24
C SER A 163 -24.46 1.83 -0.51
N ASP A 164 -23.98 2.77 -1.32
CA ASP A 164 -24.81 3.76 -2.00
C ASP A 164 -24.93 3.52 -3.52
N ARG A 165 -24.46 2.38 -4.03
CA ARG A 165 -24.45 2.07 -5.46
C ARG A 165 -25.16 0.75 -5.73
N LEU A 166 -26.14 0.80 -6.64
CA LEU A 166 -26.83 -0.38 -7.15
C LEU A 166 -26.03 -1.09 -8.27
N ASP A 167 -25.03 -0.41 -8.80
CA ASP A 167 -24.19 -0.86 -9.92
C ASP A 167 -22.84 -1.41 -9.43
N GLU A 168 -21.98 -1.80 -10.37
CA GLU A 168 -20.63 -2.33 -10.06
C GLU A 168 -19.81 -1.37 -9.19
N PRO A 169 -18.98 -1.90 -8.26
CA PRO A 169 -18.16 -1.08 -7.39
C PRO A 169 -17.15 -0.24 -8.19
N ALA A 170 -16.94 0.99 -7.74
CA ALA A 170 -16.01 1.90 -8.37
C ALA A 170 -14.56 1.48 -8.09
N ILE A 171 -13.99 0.66 -8.96
CA ILE A 171 -12.57 0.36 -8.96
C ILE A 171 -11.86 1.36 -9.87
N GLY A 172 -11.02 2.20 -9.27
CA GLY A 172 -10.24 3.20 -9.97
C GLY A 172 -9.13 2.59 -10.82
N ASP A 173 -8.55 3.41 -11.67
CA ASP A 173 -7.30 3.08 -12.35
C ASP A 173 -6.12 3.27 -11.38
N LEU A 174 -5.04 2.50 -11.60
CA LEU A 174 -3.89 2.50 -10.69
C LEU A 174 -3.15 3.85 -10.65
N GLY A 175 -3.01 4.52 -11.80
CA GLY A 175 -2.21 5.74 -11.87
C GLY A 175 -0.72 5.49 -11.58
N GLY A 176 -0.04 6.54 -11.14
CA GLY A 176 1.32 6.51 -10.61
C GLY A 176 1.34 7.06 -9.18
N GLY A 177 2.50 7.10 -8.52
CA GLY A 177 2.65 7.74 -7.21
C GLY A 177 2.65 6.79 -6.03
N SER A 178 2.92 5.49 -6.26
CA SER A 178 3.30 4.52 -5.24
C SER A 178 3.95 3.29 -5.89
N ASP A 179 4.41 2.34 -5.09
CA ASP A 179 5.28 1.22 -5.45
C ASP A 179 4.77 0.27 -6.54
N HIS A 180 3.46 0.26 -6.80
CA HIS A 180 2.88 -0.55 -7.90
C HIS A 180 3.35 -0.13 -9.29
N VAL A 181 3.89 1.08 -9.43
CA VAL A 181 4.20 1.65 -10.74
C VAL A 181 5.23 0.84 -11.51
N GLY A 182 6.32 0.43 -10.87
CA GLY A 182 7.35 -0.40 -11.48
C GLY A 182 6.82 -1.77 -11.92
N PHE A 183 6.04 -2.41 -11.07
CA PHE A 183 5.42 -3.72 -11.35
C PHE A 183 4.47 -3.66 -12.53
N TYR A 184 3.55 -2.71 -12.52
CA TYR A 184 2.51 -2.58 -13.54
C TYR A 184 3.04 -2.09 -14.87
N THR A 185 3.78 -0.98 -14.86
CA THR A 185 4.18 -0.31 -16.10
C THR A 185 5.45 -0.88 -16.72
N HIS A 186 6.39 -1.37 -15.90
CA HIS A 186 7.71 -1.80 -16.35
C HIS A 186 7.82 -3.33 -16.51
N ALA A 187 7.31 -4.09 -15.53
CA ALA A 187 7.31 -5.55 -15.58
C ALA A 187 6.03 -6.14 -16.20
N GLY A 188 4.94 -5.38 -16.32
CA GLY A 188 3.66 -5.87 -16.85
C GLY A 188 2.93 -6.81 -15.88
N VAL A 189 3.22 -6.73 -14.59
CA VAL A 189 2.57 -7.52 -13.55
C VAL A 189 1.20 -6.93 -13.23
N PRO A 190 0.12 -7.73 -13.24
CA PRO A 190 -1.18 -7.28 -12.78
C PRO A 190 -1.09 -6.70 -11.37
N SER A 191 -1.54 -5.46 -11.19
CA SER A 191 -1.37 -4.76 -9.91
C SER A 191 -2.70 -4.23 -9.39
N GLY A 192 -2.82 -4.15 -8.06
CA GLY A 192 -3.95 -3.56 -7.37
C GLY A 192 -3.50 -2.81 -6.13
N GLY A 193 -4.30 -1.83 -5.70
CA GLY A 193 -4.14 -1.13 -4.44
C GLY A 193 -5.46 -1.18 -3.68
N VAL A 194 -5.39 -1.53 -2.40
CA VAL A 194 -6.52 -1.49 -1.47
C VAL A 194 -6.12 -0.61 -0.31
N SER A 195 -6.93 0.38 0.00
CA SER A 195 -6.70 1.28 1.12
C SER A 195 -8.01 1.61 1.81
N MET A 196 -7.91 2.02 3.07
CA MET A 196 -9.01 2.59 3.83
C MET A 196 -8.66 4.03 4.17
N SER A 197 -9.51 4.97 3.78
CA SER A 197 -9.26 6.40 3.93
C SER A 197 -10.28 7.09 4.81
N GLY A 198 -9.86 8.13 5.50
CA GLY A 198 -10.68 9.00 6.33
C GLY A 198 -10.37 10.47 6.12
N ALA A 199 -10.90 11.31 7.00
CA ALA A 199 -10.57 12.72 7.04
C ALA A 199 -9.15 12.89 7.58
N SER A 200 -8.19 13.11 6.70
CA SER A 200 -6.80 13.38 7.06
C SER A 200 -6.30 14.60 6.27
N GLY A 201 -5.82 15.60 6.98
CA GLY A 201 -5.16 16.78 6.41
C GLY A 201 -3.69 16.86 6.82
N VAL A 202 -3.13 15.77 7.35
CA VAL A 202 -1.78 15.71 7.92
C VAL A 202 -0.75 15.03 7.01
N TYR A 203 -1.20 14.47 5.89
CA TYR A 203 -0.38 13.82 4.88
C TYR A 203 0.88 14.62 4.57
N HIS A 204 2.04 13.96 4.59
CA HIS A 204 3.36 14.54 4.35
C HIS A 204 3.73 15.71 5.30
N SER A 205 3.23 15.68 6.53
CA SER A 205 3.56 16.69 7.54
C SER A 205 4.06 16.05 8.85
N ASN A 206 4.66 16.88 9.71
CA ASN A 206 5.06 16.43 11.06
C ASN A 206 3.88 16.11 11.98
N TYR A 207 2.65 16.32 11.53
CA TYR A 207 1.44 15.94 12.26
C TYR A 207 0.92 14.56 11.87
N ASP A 208 1.53 13.92 10.87
CA ASP A 208 1.29 12.51 10.59
C ASP A 208 2.06 11.63 11.57
N ASP A 209 1.57 11.62 12.81
CA ASP A 209 2.15 10.92 13.93
C ASP A 209 1.13 9.98 14.60
N PHE A 210 1.60 9.14 15.51
CA PHE A 210 0.75 8.17 16.19
C PHE A 210 -0.33 8.86 17.06
N ALA A 211 -0.04 10.01 17.64
CA ALA A 211 -1.01 10.74 18.46
C ALA A 211 -2.18 11.27 17.60
N PHE A 212 -1.92 11.68 16.37
CA PHE A 212 -2.98 12.00 15.41
C PHE A 212 -3.79 10.77 15.04
N PHE A 213 -3.11 9.66 14.73
CA PHE A 213 -3.75 8.40 14.37
C PHE A 213 -4.72 7.93 15.48
N GLU A 214 -4.25 7.80 16.71
CA GLU A 214 -5.01 7.38 17.87
C GLU A 214 -6.22 8.30 18.14
N ARG A 215 -6.06 9.59 17.94
CA ARG A 215 -7.10 10.56 18.30
C ARG A 215 -8.16 10.78 17.22
N PHE A 216 -7.79 10.66 15.95
CA PHE A 216 -8.64 11.12 14.84
C PHE A 216 -8.89 10.06 13.76
N SER A 217 -7.98 9.13 13.56
CA SER A 217 -8.12 8.09 12.53
C SER A 217 -8.75 6.83 13.09
N ASP A 218 -8.32 6.39 14.26
CA ASP A 218 -8.88 5.25 14.98
C ASP A 218 -8.96 5.52 16.49
N PRO A 219 -9.94 6.30 16.95
CA PRO A 219 -10.06 6.67 18.35
C PRO A 219 -10.56 5.53 19.26
N GLU A 220 -10.93 4.39 18.71
CA GLU A 220 -11.37 3.19 19.43
C GLU A 220 -10.28 2.10 19.50
N PHE A 221 -9.10 2.42 19.08
CA PHE A 221 -7.89 1.57 19.03
C PHE A 221 -7.63 0.72 20.26
#